data_3503bf59dab74545eee2cb7333fcd93c
#
_entry.id   3503bf59dab74545eee2cb7333fcd93c
#
_cell.length_a   1.000
_cell.length_b   1.000
_cell.length_c   1.000
_cell.angle_alpha   90.00
_cell.angle_beta   90.00
_cell.angle_gamma   90.00
#
_symmetry.space_group_name_H-M   'P 1'
#
loop_
_entity.id
_entity.type
_entity.pdbx_description
1 polymer ?
#
loop_
_entity_poly.entity_id
_entity_poly.type
_entity_poly.pdbx_seq_one_letter_code
_entity_poly.pdbx_strand_id
1 'polypeptide(L)'
;MNIEKLDKSGRKKESRWKQIKEWVKKHILAIALITSAAVIAGVFLIAIHSIKYEQTASTDLQIPKKKATPKKFYSPLTGIEVADENATKQPVTGVMIENSPAARPQSGLKKAGVVYEAVAEGGITRFLALYQGEKPALIGPVRSLRLYYLSWAAPYQASVAHVGGSPNALAQVRNGSYRDIDQFFNGGYYWRVRDRYAPHNVYTSGERIDQLNSSKGYTKSEFTSFNRTDGKPAEAPNATSITINLSGALYNTSYAYDKSSNSYV
;
A
#
# COMPACT_ATOMS: atom_id res chain seq x y z
N MET A 1 -64.66 -22.49 -82.29
CA MET A 1 -64.07 -22.18 -83.62
C MET A 1 -62.94 -21.19 -83.37
N ASN A 2 -61.68 -21.74 -83.36
CA ASN A 2 -60.48 -20.94 -83.09
C ASN A 2 -60.01 -20.30 -84.40
N ILE A 3 -60.12 -19.01 -84.56
CA ILE A 3 -59.61 -18.26 -85.73
C ILE A 3 -58.14 -17.98 -85.48
N GLU A 4 -57.23 -18.81 -86.08
CA GLU A 4 -55.84 -18.56 -86.13
C GLU A 4 -55.49 -17.32 -86.95
N LYS A 5 -54.98 -16.27 -86.34
CA LYS A 5 -54.52 -15.08 -87.02
C LYS A 5 -53.22 -15.35 -87.78
N LEU A 6 -53.30 -15.30 -89.10
CA LEU A 6 -52.12 -15.38 -89.99
C LEU A 6 -51.55 -13.95 -90.25
N ASP A 7 -50.26 -13.84 -90.56
CA ASP A 7 -49.61 -12.60 -90.92
C ASP A 7 -49.91 -12.29 -92.44
N LYS A 8 -49.49 -11.11 -92.92
CA LYS A 8 -49.71 -10.65 -94.31
C LYS A 8 -49.07 -11.54 -95.38
N SER A 9 -48.24 -12.54 -94.98
CA SER A 9 -47.55 -13.48 -95.84
C SER A 9 -48.10 -14.91 -95.70
N GLY A 10 -49.24 -15.12 -95.02
CA GLY A 10 -49.87 -16.43 -94.82
C GLY A 10 -49.22 -17.29 -93.75
N ARG A 11 -48.26 -16.81 -92.95
CA ARG A 11 -47.58 -17.55 -91.91
C ARG A 11 -48.24 -17.34 -90.54
N LYS A 12 -48.24 -18.41 -89.72
CA LYS A 12 -48.73 -18.35 -88.31
C LYS A 12 -47.89 -17.34 -87.54
N LYS A 13 -48.54 -16.34 -87.02
CA LYS A 13 -47.90 -15.33 -86.18
C LYS A 13 -47.51 -15.97 -84.85
N GLU A 14 -46.21 -16.27 -84.63
CA GLU A 14 -45.75 -16.75 -83.35
C GLU A 14 -46.12 -15.77 -82.26
N SER A 15 -46.65 -16.32 -81.12
CA SER A 15 -47.05 -15.47 -80.00
C SER A 15 -45.82 -14.81 -79.41
N ARG A 16 -45.94 -13.51 -79.04
CA ARG A 16 -44.87 -12.74 -78.41
C ARG A 16 -44.22 -13.51 -77.27
N TRP A 17 -44.98 -14.34 -76.57
CA TRP A 17 -44.47 -15.21 -75.48
C TRP A 17 -43.50 -16.27 -75.94
N LYS A 18 -43.68 -16.83 -77.12
CA LYS A 18 -42.79 -17.84 -77.67
C LYS A 18 -41.44 -17.21 -78.06
N GLN A 19 -41.48 -16.06 -78.64
CA GLN A 19 -40.29 -15.28 -79.00
C GLN A 19 -39.49 -14.86 -77.76
N ILE A 20 -40.16 -14.45 -76.71
CA ILE A 20 -39.55 -14.10 -75.46
C ILE A 20 -38.91 -15.32 -74.79
N LYS A 21 -39.60 -16.49 -74.79
CA LYS A 21 -39.02 -17.73 -74.26
C LYS A 21 -37.77 -18.18 -75.00
N GLU A 22 -37.74 -18.13 -76.33
CA GLU A 22 -36.58 -18.49 -77.09
C GLU A 22 -35.39 -17.49 -76.88
N TRP A 23 -35.74 -16.22 -76.78
CA TRP A 23 -34.73 -15.19 -76.48
C TRP A 23 -34.15 -15.37 -75.10
N VAL A 24 -34.93 -15.69 -74.06
CA VAL A 24 -34.46 -15.97 -72.71
C VAL A 24 -33.59 -17.20 -72.66
N LYS A 25 -33.98 -18.30 -73.35
CA LYS A 25 -33.13 -19.51 -73.45
C LYS A 25 -31.77 -19.22 -74.08
N LYS A 26 -31.73 -18.40 -75.09
CA LYS A 26 -30.49 -18.04 -75.80
C LYS A 26 -29.57 -17.16 -74.94
N HIS A 27 -30.13 -16.43 -74.00
CA HIS A 27 -29.40 -15.44 -73.20
C HIS A 27 -29.39 -15.78 -71.69
N ILE A 28 -29.78 -17.01 -71.32
CA ILE A 28 -29.96 -17.40 -69.92
C ILE A 28 -28.66 -17.27 -69.07
N LEU A 29 -27.54 -17.56 -69.69
CA LEU A 29 -26.23 -17.40 -69.04
C LEU A 29 -25.88 -15.93 -68.82
N ALA A 30 -26.17 -15.07 -69.78
CA ALA A 30 -25.92 -13.63 -69.65
C ALA A 30 -26.84 -12.99 -68.62
N ILE A 31 -28.12 -13.39 -68.57
CA ILE A 31 -29.07 -12.92 -67.53
C ILE A 31 -28.65 -13.39 -66.15
N ALA A 32 -28.22 -14.67 -66.02
CA ALA A 32 -27.72 -15.21 -64.75
C ALA A 32 -26.48 -14.47 -64.24
N LEU A 33 -25.54 -14.14 -65.12
CA LEU A 33 -24.34 -13.39 -64.80
C LEU A 33 -24.65 -11.96 -64.36
N ILE A 34 -25.55 -11.27 -65.04
CA ILE A 34 -25.96 -9.90 -64.69
C ILE A 34 -26.69 -9.87 -63.34
N THR A 35 -27.58 -10.85 -63.13
CA THR A 35 -28.31 -10.90 -61.84
C THR A 35 -27.38 -11.27 -60.67
N SER A 36 -26.44 -12.18 -60.88
CA SER A 36 -25.45 -12.49 -59.81
C SER A 36 -24.53 -11.32 -59.52
N ALA A 37 -24.08 -10.58 -60.52
CA ALA A 37 -23.26 -9.39 -60.33
C ALA A 37 -24.03 -8.28 -59.55
N ALA A 38 -25.30 -8.11 -59.86
CA ALA A 38 -26.18 -7.13 -59.18
C ALA A 38 -26.40 -7.51 -57.70
N VAL A 39 -26.57 -8.82 -57.41
CA VAL A 39 -26.69 -9.28 -56.00
C VAL A 39 -25.38 -9.09 -55.24
N ILE A 40 -24.25 -9.41 -55.83
CA ILE A 40 -22.93 -9.23 -55.21
C ILE A 40 -22.66 -7.76 -54.93
N ALA A 41 -22.98 -6.86 -55.89
CA ALA A 41 -22.84 -5.40 -55.70
C ALA A 41 -23.76 -4.88 -54.57
N GLY A 42 -24.99 -5.38 -54.48
CA GLY A 42 -25.93 -5.06 -53.41
C GLY A 42 -25.43 -5.48 -52.02
N VAL A 43 -24.91 -6.73 -51.88
CA VAL A 43 -24.33 -7.22 -50.62
C VAL A 43 -23.09 -6.40 -50.22
N PHE A 44 -22.25 -6.06 -51.21
CA PHE A 44 -21.06 -5.24 -50.96
C PHE A 44 -21.41 -3.82 -50.50
N LEU A 45 -22.43 -3.20 -51.09
CA LEU A 45 -22.92 -1.88 -50.66
C LEU A 45 -23.51 -1.91 -49.24
N ILE A 46 -24.25 -2.97 -48.89
CA ILE A 46 -24.80 -3.17 -47.56
C ILE A 46 -23.64 -3.36 -46.55
N ALA A 47 -22.63 -4.18 -46.88
CA ALA A 47 -21.48 -4.38 -46.06
C ALA A 47 -20.67 -3.09 -45.78
N ILE A 48 -20.44 -2.28 -46.83
CA ILE A 48 -19.77 -0.98 -46.68
C ILE A 48 -20.62 -0.03 -45.81
N HIS A 49 -21.93 -0.05 -45.98
CA HIS A 49 -22.81 0.79 -45.20
C HIS A 49 -22.82 0.38 -43.73
N SER A 50 -22.83 -0.93 -43.43
CA SER A 50 -22.73 -1.47 -42.08
C SER A 50 -21.41 -1.09 -41.42
N ILE A 51 -20.27 -1.23 -42.13
CA ILE A 51 -18.94 -0.85 -41.62
C ILE A 51 -18.88 0.66 -41.32
N LYS A 52 -19.43 1.50 -42.19
CA LYS A 52 -19.51 2.94 -41.89
C LYS A 52 -20.42 3.26 -40.70
N TYR A 53 -21.47 2.50 -40.48
CA TYR A 53 -22.37 2.68 -39.34
C TYR A 53 -21.72 2.28 -38.02
N GLU A 54 -20.94 1.20 -38.00
CA GLU A 54 -20.15 0.81 -36.81
C GLU A 54 -19.04 1.82 -36.51
N GLN A 55 -18.36 2.36 -37.52
CA GLN A 55 -17.32 3.37 -37.29
C GLN A 55 -17.90 4.72 -36.79
N THR A 56 -19.13 5.08 -37.19
CA THR A 56 -19.77 6.30 -36.67
C THR A 56 -20.42 6.11 -35.31
N ALA A 57 -20.80 4.88 -34.94
CA ALA A 57 -21.34 4.56 -33.60
C ALA A 57 -20.25 4.43 -32.50
N SER A 58 -19.00 4.23 -32.90
CA SER A 58 -17.85 4.16 -31.94
C SER A 58 -17.19 5.52 -31.69
N THR A 59 -17.72 6.61 -32.28
CA THR A 59 -17.20 7.95 -32.07
C THR A 59 -17.93 8.59 -30.90
N ASP A 60 -17.25 8.69 -29.79
CA ASP A 60 -17.45 9.68 -28.73
C ASP A 60 -18.47 9.40 -27.61
N LEU A 61 -18.43 8.21 -27.03
CA LEU A 61 -18.65 8.17 -25.59
C LEU A 61 -17.28 8.29 -24.90
N GLN A 62 -16.73 9.49 -24.90
CA GLN A 62 -15.72 9.84 -23.89
C GLN A 62 -16.43 9.82 -22.55
N ILE A 63 -16.55 8.62 -21.96
CA ILE A 63 -16.83 8.50 -20.54
C ILE A 63 -15.68 9.26 -19.87
N PRO A 64 -15.94 10.37 -19.17
CA PRO A 64 -14.86 11.09 -18.50
C PRO A 64 -14.16 10.07 -17.60
N LYS A 65 -12.91 9.71 -17.93
CA LYS A 65 -12.10 8.85 -17.07
C LYS A 65 -12.08 9.56 -15.72
N LYS A 66 -12.84 9.03 -14.75
CA LYS A 66 -12.86 9.54 -13.39
C LYS A 66 -11.39 9.61 -13.00
N LYS A 67 -10.89 10.84 -12.81
CA LYS A 67 -9.49 11.09 -12.50
C LYS A 67 -9.16 10.20 -11.30
N ALA A 68 -8.32 9.19 -11.49
CA ALA A 68 -8.00 8.24 -10.42
C ALA A 68 -7.48 9.05 -9.24
N THR A 69 -8.15 8.96 -8.12
CA THR A 69 -7.67 9.60 -6.89
C THR A 69 -6.29 9.03 -6.61
N PRO A 70 -5.26 9.85 -6.40
CA PRO A 70 -3.92 9.36 -6.12
C PRO A 70 -3.97 8.34 -4.96
N LYS A 71 -3.34 7.20 -5.14
CA LYS A 71 -3.25 6.18 -4.10
C LYS A 71 -2.44 6.74 -2.95
N LYS A 72 -3.01 6.82 -1.77
CA LYS A 72 -2.34 7.24 -0.54
C LYS A 72 -1.70 6.05 0.15
N PHE A 73 -0.53 6.27 0.72
CA PHE A 73 0.20 5.28 1.48
C PHE A 73 0.35 5.75 2.92
N TYR A 74 0.29 4.82 3.86
CA TYR A 74 0.35 5.12 5.29
C TYR A 74 1.37 4.22 5.97
N SER A 75 2.16 4.78 6.89
CA SER A 75 3.06 3.97 7.72
C SER A 75 2.26 2.92 8.51
N PRO A 76 2.61 1.65 8.41
CA PRO A 76 1.91 0.60 9.17
C PRO A 76 2.15 0.73 10.68
N LEU A 77 3.22 1.40 11.12
CA LEU A 77 3.51 1.65 12.53
C LEU A 77 2.68 2.80 13.10
N THR A 78 2.56 3.93 12.37
CA THR A 78 1.98 5.17 12.90
C THR A 78 0.63 5.52 12.31
N GLY A 79 0.29 5.03 11.11
CA GLY A 79 -0.88 5.45 10.34
C GLY A 79 -0.73 6.82 9.68
N ILE A 80 0.41 7.48 9.77
CA ILE A 80 0.69 8.76 9.11
C ILE A 80 0.91 8.54 7.62
N GLU A 81 0.41 9.45 6.77
CA GLU A 81 0.60 9.41 5.33
C GLU A 81 2.10 9.53 4.99
N VAL A 82 2.57 8.67 4.09
CA VAL A 82 3.96 8.61 3.63
C VAL A 82 4.03 8.75 2.12
N ALA A 83 5.22 9.05 1.59
CA ALA A 83 5.41 9.44 0.20
C ALA A 83 5.01 8.36 -0.81
N ASP A 84 5.32 7.10 -0.55
CA ASP A 84 5.13 5.98 -1.47
C ASP A 84 5.04 4.63 -0.76
N GLU A 85 4.88 3.56 -1.54
CA GLU A 85 4.79 2.20 -1.01
C GLU A 85 6.11 1.74 -0.35
N ASN A 86 7.27 2.18 -0.83
CA ASN A 86 8.56 1.80 -0.23
C ASN A 86 8.71 2.38 1.17
N ALA A 87 8.21 3.60 1.37
CA ALA A 87 8.20 4.23 2.69
C ALA A 87 7.37 3.43 3.72
N THR A 88 6.36 2.67 3.30
CA THR A 88 5.59 1.79 4.20
C THR A 88 6.39 0.57 4.68
N LYS A 89 7.44 0.19 3.96
CA LYS A 89 8.25 -1.01 4.22
C LYS A 89 9.60 -0.69 4.87
N GLN A 90 9.86 0.55 5.23
CA GLN A 90 11.11 0.91 5.92
C GLN A 90 11.33 0.06 7.17
N PRO A 91 12.58 -0.27 7.52
CA PRO A 91 12.87 -1.09 8.67
C PRO A 91 12.36 -0.44 9.96
N VAL A 92 11.76 -1.23 10.82
CA VAL A 92 11.41 -0.82 12.17
C VAL A 92 12.60 -1.10 13.08
N THR A 93 12.94 -0.13 13.93
CA THR A 93 13.91 -0.31 15.01
C THR A 93 13.26 -0.05 16.34
N GLY A 94 13.40 -1.01 17.27
CA GLY A 94 13.10 -0.86 18.67
C GLY A 94 14.35 -0.46 19.45
N VAL A 95 14.29 0.66 20.17
CA VAL A 95 15.41 1.10 21.01
C VAL A 95 15.01 0.96 22.47
N MET A 96 15.85 0.26 23.25
CA MET A 96 15.69 0.14 24.70
C MET A 96 16.11 1.45 25.37
N ILE A 97 15.19 2.21 25.94
CA ILE A 97 15.45 3.51 26.58
C ILE A 97 15.19 3.41 28.08
N GLU A 98 16.14 3.89 28.86
CA GLU A 98 16.08 3.89 30.32
C GLU A 98 15.06 4.91 30.85
N ASN A 99 14.41 4.60 31.98
CA ASN A 99 13.51 5.52 32.66
C ASN A 99 13.87 5.74 34.14
N SER A 100 15.10 5.45 34.58
CA SER A 100 15.54 5.86 35.91
C SER A 100 15.58 7.38 36.05
N PRO A 101 15.41 7.95 37.25
CA PRO A 101 15.51 9.40 37.46
C PRO A 101 16.82 10.02 36.89
N ALA A 102 17.96 9.31 37.01
CA ALA A 102 19.24 9.77 36.49
C ALA A 102 19.33 9.74 34.95
N ALA A 103 18.42 9.05 34.26
CA ALA A 103 18.33 8.99 32.81
C ALA A 103 17.41 10.08 32.22
N ARG A 104 16.72 10.84 33.04
CA ARG A 104 15.76 11.85 32.62
C ARG A 104 16.41 13.25 32.43
N PRO A 105 15.96 14.07 31.46
CA PRO A 105 14.98 13.72 30.41
C PRO A 105 15.60 12.78 29.38
N GLN A 106 14.77 11.86 28.86
CA GLN A 106 15.15 11.01 27.75
C GLN A 106 15.14 11.81 26.42
N SER A 107 15.85 11.29 25.44
CA SER A 107 15.88 11.86 24.09
C SER A 107 15.23 10.91 23.09
N GLY A 108 14.50 11.48 22.12
CA GLY A 108 13.93 10.74 21.00
C GLY A 108 12.53 10.15 21.22
N LEU A 109 12.05 9.95 22.45
CA LEU A 109 10.75 9.33 22.75
C LEU A 109 9.58 9.96 21.99
N LYS A 110 9.51 11.29 21.91
CA LYS A 110 8.44 12.03 21.23
C LYS A 110 8.33 11.70 19.73
N LYS A 111 9.38 11.17 19.14
CA LYS A 111 9.45 10.78 17.72
C LYS A 111 9.19 9.29 17.48
N ALA A 112 9.04 8.51 18.53
CA ALA A 112 8.68 7.09 18.40
C ALA A 112 7.24 6.95 17.92
N GLY A 113 7.01 6.00 17.01
CA GLY A 113 5.66 5.69 16.53
C GLY A 113 4.84 4.88 17.54
N VAL A 114 5.52 4.01 18.30
CA VAL A 114 4.94 3.22 19.40
C VAL A 114 5.96 3.15 20.53
N VAL A 115 5.50 3.26 21.77
CA VAL A 115 6.32 3.09 22.96
C VAL A 115 5.64 2.08 23.88
N TYR A 116 6.38 1.03 24.21
CA TYR A 116 6.02 0.08 25.25
C TYR A 116 6.77 0.44 26.53
N GLU A 117 6.08 0.58 27.63
CA GLU A 117 6.68 0.79 28.95
C GLU A 117 6.37 -0.42 29.86
N ALA A 118 7.36 -0.90 30.56
CA ALA A 118 7.21 -1.95 31.58
C ALA A 118 8.22 -1.79 32.70
N VAL A 119 7.87 -2.38 33.83
CA VAL A 119 8.78 -2.50 34.98
C VAL A 119 9.94 -3.41 34.59
N ALA A 120 11.17 -2.95 34.85
CA ALA A 120 12.39 -3.72 34.67
C ALA A 120 12.95 -4.18 36.01
N GLU A 121 14.00 -3.56 36.56
CA GLU A 121 14.58 -3.92 37.83
C GLU A 121 14.24 -2.91 38.94
N GLY A 122 14.05 -3.41 40.16
CA GLY A 122 13.87 -2.56 41.34
C GLY A 122 12.68 -1.58 41.24
N GLY A 123 11.64 -1.94 40.50
CA GLY A 123 10.51 -1.06 40.26
C GLY A 123 10.76 0.07 39.22
N ILE A 124 11.98 0.15 38.66
CA ILE A 124 12.31 1.11 37.59
C ILE A 124 11.70 0.64 36.28
N THR A 125 11.00 1.53 35.58
CA THR A 125 10.48 1.18 34.26
C THR A 125 11.52 1.39 33.15
N ARG A 126 11.24 0.84 31.99
CA ARG A 126 12.04 0.97 30.77
C ARG A 126 11.14 1.03 29.57
N PHE A 127 11.56 1.75 28.52
CA PHE A 127 10.84 1.86 27.27
C PHE A 127 11.46 0.97 26.19
N LEU A 128 10.62 0.34 25.37
CA LEU A 128 10.92 -0.08 24.02
C LEU A 128 10.27 0.92 23.09
N ALA A 129 11.06 1.81 22.49
CA ALA A 129 10.59 2.84 21.57
C ALA A 129 10.80 2.38 20.12
N LEU A 130 9.71 2.26 19.35
CA LEU A 130 9.73 1.78 17.96
C LEU A 130 9.71 2.96 17.00
N TYR A 131 10.62 2.95 16.04
CA TYR A 131 10.78 3.95 15.00
C TYR A 131 10.64 3.32 13.61
N GLN A 132 9.93 3.98 12.70
CA GLN A 132 9.86 3.63 11.28
C GLN A 132 9.83 4.91 10.44
N GLY A 133 10.92 5.20 9.75
CA GLY A 133 11.03 6.42 8.93
C GLY A 133 11.42 7.69 9.70
N GLU A 134 11.03 7.83 10.97
CA GLU A 134 11.48 8.92 11.83
C GLU A 134 12.94 8.76 12.23
N LYS A 135 13.72 9.84 12.12
CA LYS A 135 15.17 9.83 12.36
C LYS A 135 15.58 10.87 13.41
N PRO A 136 15.27 10.65 14.70
CA PRO A 136 15.74 11.55 15.74
C PRO A 136 17.27 11.65 15.74
N ALA A 137 17.79 12.89 15.87
CA ALA A 137 19.23 13.12 15.93
C ALA A 137 19.85 12.56 17.21
N LEU A 138 19.05 12.35 18.26
CA LEU A 138 19.48 11.81 19.55
C LEU A 138 18.42 10.87 20.11
N ILE A 139 18.81 9.64 20.45
CA ILE A 139 17.97 8.61 21.06
C ILE A 139 18.67 8.00 22.26
N GLY A 140 18.03 8.02 23.40
CA GLY A 140 18.57 7.38 24.62
C GLY A 140 18.18 8.08 25.92
N PRO A 141 18.82 7.71 27.04
CA PRO A 141 19.93 6.75 27.17
C PRO A 141 19.53 5.33 26.80
N VAL A 142 20.33 4.67 25.94
CA VAL A 142 20.10 3.29 25.53
C VAL A 142 20.49 2.33 26.67
N ARG A 143 19.66 1.31 26.90
CA ARG A 143 19.79 0.44 28.07
C ARG A 143 19.63 -1.04 27.72
N SER A 144 19.78 -1.86 28.76
CA SER A 144 19.83 -3.32 28.64
C SER A 144 18.48 -3.94 28.25
N LEU A 145 18.53 -4.97 27.42
CA LEU A 145 17.39 -5.73 26.96
C LEU A 145 16.81 -6.66 28.04
N ARG A 146 15.50 -6.88 28.00
CA ARG A 146 14.78 -7.89 28.78
C ARG A 146 13.92 -8.75 27.86
N LEU A 147 13.68 -10.00 28.25
CA LEU A 147 13.11 -11.01 27.37
C LEU A 147 11.74 -10.63 26.80
N TYR A 148 10.86 -10.07 27.60
CA TYR A 148 9.51 -9.69 27.18
C TYR A 148 9.50 -8.58 26.11
N TYR A 149 10.50 -7.69 26.05
CA TYR A 149 10.62 -6.69 25.00
C TYR A 149 10.87 -7.32 23.62
N LEU A 150 11.55 -8.48 23.56
CA LEU A 150 11.71 -9.22 22.31
C LEU A 150 10.35 -9.69 21.76
N SER A 151 9.49 -10.21 22.65
CA SER A 151 8.14 -10.64 22.26
C SER A 151 7.31 -9.47 21.72
N TRP A 152 7.53 -8.27 22.22
CA TRP A 152 6.84 -7.07 21.72
C TRP A 152 7.45 -6.47 20.46
N ALA A 153 8.76 -6.64 20.24
CA ALA A 153 9.45 -6.20 19.03
C ALA A 153 9.21 -7.14 17.83
N ALA A 154 9.05 -8.43 18.10
CA ALA A 154 8.97 -9.48 17.08
C ALA A 154 7.84 -9.26 16.04
N PRO A 155 6.59 -8.92 16.43
CA PRO A 155 5.51 -8.68 15.46
C PRO A 155 5.81 -7.61 14.43
N TYR A 156 6.69 -6.67 14.74
CA TYR A 156 7.10 -5.58 13.83
C TYR A 156 8.32 -5.94 12.98
N GLN A 157 8.86 -7.16 13.11
CA GLN A 157 10.16 -7.52 12.53
C GLN A 157 11.24 -6.47 12.84
N ALA A 158 11.19 -5.90 14.05
CA ALA A 158 12.07 -4.83 14.46
C ALA A 158 13.49 -5.33 14.74
N SER A 159 14.49 -4.53 14.36
CA SER A 159 15.82 -4.65 14.93
C SER A 159 15.82 -4.05 16.34
N VAL A 160 16.60 -4.61 17.27
CA VAL A 160 16.56 -4.20 18.67
C VAL A 160 17.90 -3.61 19.10
N ALA A 161 17.91 -2.30 19.32
CA ALA A 161 19.05 -1.53 19.80
C ALA A 161 19.08 -1.55 21.34
N HIS A 162 20.15 -2.05 21.90
CA HIS A 162 20.30 -2.18 23.35
C HIS A 162 21.77 -2.16 23.79
N VAL A 163 22.00 -2.06 25.09
CA VAL A 163 23.33 -2.15 25.71
C VAL A 163 23.33 -3.36 26.64
N GLY A 164 23.75 -4.49 26.12
CA GLY A 164 23.67 -5.76 26.85
C GLY A 164 22.25 -6.15 27.24
N GLY A 165 22.10 -7.04 28.21
CA GLY A 165 20.77 -7.51 28.61
C GLY A 165 20.86 -8.55 29.74
N SER A 166 19.68 -9.04 30.15
CA SER A 166 19.65 -10.23 31.01
C SER A 166 20.17 -11.46 30.27
N PRO A 167 20.75 -12.47 30.95
CA PRO A 167 21.29 -13.65 30.28
C PRO A 167 20.30 -14.33 29.34
N ASN A 168 19.05 -14.51 29.77
CA ASN A 168 18.00 -15.10 28.93
C ASN A 168 17.64 -14.25 27.71
N ALA A 169 17.59 -12.92 27.87
CA ALA A 169 17.31 -12.02 26.75
C ALA A 169 18.44 -12.04 25.72
N LEU A 170 19.71 -12.05 26.19
CA LEU A 170 20.87 -12.12 25.31
C LEU A 170 20.97 -13.48 24.60
N ALA A 171 20.70 -14.57 25.28
CA ALA A 171 20.64 -15.90 24.66
C ALA A 171 19.57 -15.95 23.57
N GLN A 172 18.38 -15.38 23.84
CA GLN A 172 17.27 -15.40 22.91
C GLN A 172 17.52 -14.49 21.71
N VAL A 173 18.00 -13.25 21.88
CA VAL A 173 18.23 -12.31 20.77
C VAL A 173 19.34 -12.78 19.84
N ARG A 174 20.30 -13.53 20.37
CA ARG A 174 21.48 -14.03 19.64
C ARG A 174 21.29 -15.40 18.97
N ASN A 175 20.15 -16.06 19.16
CA ASN A 175 19.88 -17.36 18.52
C ASN A 175 19.57 -17.29 17.02
N GLY A 176 19.62 -16.10 16.42
CA GLY A 176 19.38 -15.87 15.00
C GLY A 176 17.94 -15.59 14.61
N SER A 177 16.98 -15.68 15.55
CA SER A 177 15.55 -15.41 15.28
C SER A 177 15.17 -13.93 15.36
N TYR A 178 16.06 -13.09 15.87
CA TYR A 178 15.85 -11.66 16.06
C TYR A 178 16.95 -10.83 15.39
N ARG A 179 16.65 -9.59 15.09
CA ARG A 179 17.59 -8.63 14.51
C ARG A 179 18.34 -7.89 15.64
N ASP A 180 19.45 -8.46 16.07
CA ASP A 180 20.26 -7.94 17.15
C ASP A 180 21.19 -6.81 16.69
N ILE A 181 21.08 -5.64 17.32
CA ILE A 181 21.98 -4.50 17.13
C ILE A 181 22.51 -3.98 18.48
N ASP A 182 23.06 -4.91 19.28
CA ASP A 182 23.67 -4.62 20.57
C ASP A 182 24.89 -3.69 20.44
N GLN A 183 24.96 -2.67 21.28
CA GLN A 183 26.04 -1.69 21.35
C GLN A 183 27.41 -2.34 21.56
N PHE A 184 27.52 -3.43 22.33
CA PHE A 184 28.80 -4.09 22.59
C PHE A 184 29.47 -4.62 21.32
N PHE A 185 28.70 -5.00 20.32
CA PHE A 185 29.20 -5.51 19.04
C PHE A 185 29.15 -4.48 17.90
N ASN A 186 28.51 -3.33 18.13
CA ASN A 186 28.26 -2.31 17.11
C ASN A 186 28.63 -0.91 17.62
N GLY A 187 29.70 -0.79 18.43
CA GLY A 187 30.08 0.43 19.14
C GLY A 187 30.23 1.67 18.28
N GLY A 188 30.60 1.53 16.98
CA GLY A 188 30.73 2.65 16.06
C GLY A 188 29.41 3.39 15.74
N TYR A 189 28.25 2.77 16.02
CA TYR A 189 26.93 3.35 15.81
C TYR A 189 26.31 3.95 17.07
N TYR A 190 27.04 3.91 18.18
CA TYR A 190 26.66 4.46 19.49
C TYR A 190 27.77 5.36 20.01
N TRP A 191 27.44 6.20 20.96
CA TRP A 191 28.42 7.01 21.66
C TRP A 191 28.00 7.23 23.11
N ARG A 192 28.96 7.69 23.94
CA ARG A 192 28.68 8.12 25.30
C ARG A 192 28.75 9.64 25.40
N VAL A 193 27.70 10.23 25.95
CA VAL A 193 27.71 11.67 26.29
C VAL A 193 28.53 11.89 27.55
N ARG A 194 29.05 13.11 27.73
CA ARG A 194 29.94 13.47 28.85
C ARG A 194 29.22 14.19 29.97
N ASP A 195 28.04 14.72 29.73
CA ASP A 195 27.19 15.42 30.69
C ASP A 195 26.40 14.49 31.62
N ARG A 196 26.56 13.18 31.42
CA ARG A 196 25.95 12.12 32.26
C ARG A 196 26.95 11.05 32.60
N TYR A 197 26.84 10.51 33.78
CA TYR A 197 27.67 9.39 34.23
C TYR A 197 27.18 8.04 33.68
N ALA A 198 28.09 7.13 33.50
CA ALA A 198 27.75 5.74 33.25
C ALA A 198 26.94 5.16 34.44
N PRO A 199 25.95 4.33 34.17
CA PRO A 199 25.56 3.71 32.89
C PRO A 199 24.49 4.50 32.11
N HIS A 200 24.15 5.73 32.48
CA HIS A 200 23.01 6.53 31.96
C HIS A 200 23.39 7.41 30.74
N ASN A 201 24.41 7.04 29.99
CA ASN A 201 25.06 7.95 29.03
C ASN A 201 25.33 7.38 27.64
N VAL A 202 24.73 6.22 27.29
CA VAL A 202 24.85 5.66 25.93
C VAL A 202 23.73 6.18 25.06
N TYR A 203 24.08 6.70 23.88
CA TYR A 203 23.14 7.25 22.93
C TYR A 203 23.42 6.73 21.53
N THR A 204 22.42 6.87 20.67
CA THR A 204 22.48 6.66 19.23
C THR A 204 21.64 7.72 18.51
N SER A 205 21.53 7.62 17.18
CA SER A 205 20.62 8.43 16.37
C SER A 205 19.90 7.57 15.33
N GLY A 206 18.78 8.07 14.80
CA GLY A 206 18.05 7.39 13.73
C GLY A 206 18.93 7.12 12.52
N GLU A 207 19.77 8.07 12.12
CA GLU A 207 20.70 7.90 11.00
C GLU A 207 21.70 6.76 11.24
N ARG A 208 22.35 6.72 12.42
CA ARG A 208 23.32 5.68 12.75
C ARG A 208 22.68 4.29 12.82
N ILE A 209 21.46 4.22 13.31
CA ILE A 209 20.69 2.96 13.34
C ILE A 209 20.35 2.50 11.93
N ASP A 210 19.94 3.41 11.03
CA ASP A 210 19.69 3.06 9.63
C ASP A 210 20.94 2.54 8.92
N GLN A 211 22.09 3.16 9.16
CA GLN A 211 23.37 2.67 8.64
C GLN A 211 23.70 1.28 9.17
N LEU A 212 23.49 1.04 10.47
CA LEU A 212 23.70 -0.27 11.09
C LEU A 212 22.74 -1.32 10.53
N ASN A 213 21.45 -1.01 10.42
CA ASN A 213 20.46 -1.91 9.83
C ASN A 213 20.84 -2.27 8.39
N SER A 214 21.25 -1.28 7.59
CA SER A 214 21.68 -1.49 6.21
C SER A 214 22.91 -2.39 6.13
N SER A 215 23.91 -2.20 7.01
CA SER A 215 25.12 -3.02 7.07
C SER A 215 24.84 -4.48 7.43
N LYS A 216 23.74 -4.74 8.14
CA LYS A 216 23.28 -6.09 8.53
C LYS A 216 22.23 -6.68 7.56
N GLY A 217 21.86 -5.97 6.51
CA GLY A 217 20.82 -6.41 5.56
C GLY A 217 19.38 -6.29 6.10
N TYR A 218 19.16 -5.57 7.19
CA TYR A 218 17.83 -5.32 7.77
C TYR A 218 17.18 -4.12 7.06
N THR A 219 16.84 -4.30 5.78
CA THR A 219 16.44 -3.18 4.90
C THR A 219 14.94 -2.91 4.88
N LYS A 220 14.12 -3.84 5.39
CA LYS A 220 12.66 -3.70 5.41
C LYS A 220 12.05 -4.42 6.61
N SER A 221 10.85 -3.96 7.00
CA SER A 221 9.97 -4.64 7.95
C SER A 221 8.57 -4.75 7.35
N GLU A 222 8.00 -5.94 7.38
CA GLU A 222 6.66 -6.23 6.87
C GLU A 222 5.82 -6.80 8.02
N PHE A 223 4.76 -6.11 8.38
CA PHE A 223 3.89 -6.49 9.49
C PHE A 223 2.48 -5.94 9.30
N THR A 224 1.52 -6.51 10.03
CA THR A 224 0.14 -6.05 10.00
C THR A 224 0.00 -4.74 10.79
N SER A 225 -0.51 -3.70 10.13
CA SER A 225 -0.84 -2.43 10.77
C SER A 225 -1.95 -2.61 11.82
N PHE A 226 -1.97 -1.74 12.82
CA PHE A 226 -3.15 -1.60 13.67
C PHE A 226 -4.34 -1.10 12.85
N ASN A 227 -5.54 -1.57 13.20
CA ASN A 227 -6.77 -0.99 12.66
C ASN A 227 -6.87 0.47 13.13
N ARG A 228 -6.98 1.39 12.17
CA ARG A 228 -7.10 2.82 12.44
C ARG A 228 -8.29 3.38 11.67
N THR A 229 -8.93 4.37 12.27
CA THR A 229 -10.00 5.15 11.67
C THR A 229 -9.74 6.62 11.89
N ASP A 230 -10.13 7.45 10.93
CA ASP A 230 -10.12 8.89 11.13
C ASP A 230 -11.21 9.25 12.15
N GLY A 231 -10.77 9.70 13.31
CA GLY A 231 -11.63 10.12 14.41
C GLY A 231 -11.89 11.63 14.37
N LYS A 232 -13.08 12.03 14.82
CA LYS A 232 -13.36 13.42 15.14
C LYS A 232 -13.15 13.66 16.63
N PRO A 233 -12.75 14.87 17.05
CA PRO A 233 -12.70 15.22 18.47
C PRO A 233 -14.04 14.94 19.15
N ALA A 234 -13.99 14.31 20.32
CA ALA A 234 -15.20 14.08 21.11
C ALA A 234 -15.72 15.40 21.67
N GLU A 235 -17.02 15.64 21.49
CA GLU A 235 -17.66 16.81 22.15
C GLU A 235 -17.73 16.63 23.65
N ALA A 236 -18.08 15.43 24.10
CA ALA A 236 -18.07 14.98 25.48
C ALA A 236 -17.23 13.71 25.61
N PRO A 237 -15.94 13.81 25.90
CA PRO A 237 -15.08 12.64 26.02
C PRO A 237 -15.46 11.80 27.25
N ASN A 238 -15.40 10.46 27.12
CA ASN A 238 -15.65 9.53 28.22
C ASN A 238 -14.60 9.65 29.34
N ALA A 239 -13.39 10.10 29.00
CA ALA A 239 -12.33 10.41 29.97
C ALA A 239 -11.66 11.73 29.58
N THR A 240 -11.55 12.65 30.51
CA THR A 240 -10.80 13.90 30.35
C THR A 240 -9.36 13.79 30.77
N SER A 241 -9.03 12.76 31.54
CA SER A 241 -7.66 12.41 31.95
C SER A 241 -7.51 10.92 32.12
N ILE A 242 -6.29 10.44 31.92
CA ILE A 242 -5.90 9.03 32.12
C ILE A 242 -4.65 9.02 32.99
N THR A 243 -4.65 8.27 34.08
CA THR A 243 -3.47 8.06 34.90
C THR A 243 -3.11 6.57 34.89
N ILE A 244 -1.87 6.25 34.55
CA ILE A 244 -1.33 4.90 34.51
C ILE A 244 -0.32 4.74 35.65
N ASN A 245 -0.61 3.87 36.59
CA ASN A 245 0.25 3.53 37.71
C ASN A 245 1.01 2.24 37.37
N LEU A 246 2.25 2.37 36.88
CA LEU A 246 3.06 1.21 36.46
C LEU A 246 3.85 0.59 37.60
N SER A 247 4.33 1.42 38.54
CA SER A 247 5.16 1.00 39.66
C SER A 247 5.04 2.00 40.82
N GLY A 248 6.13 2.54 41.36
CA GLY A 248 6.07 3.62 42.34
C GLY A 248 5.69 4.99 41.74
N ALA A 249 5.43 5.99 42.58
CA ALA A 249 4.96 7.31 42.18
C ALA A 249 5.81 8.02 41.11
N LEU A 250 7.12 7.75 41.05
CA LEU A 250 8.04 8.28 40.06
C LEU A 250 7.80 7.76 38.63
N TYR A 251 7.00 6.71 38.47
CA TYR A 251 6.69 6.03 37.22
C TYR A 251 5.20 6.07 36.87
N ASN A 252 4.44 6.89 37.57
CA ASN A 252 3.07 7.20 37.19
C ASN A 252 3.09 8.18 36.04
N THR A 253 2.29 7.89 35.03
CA THR A 253 2.12 8.78 33.87
C THR A 253 0.67 9.24 33.80
N SER A 254 0.47 10.54 33.64
CA SER A 254 -0.86 11.14 33.51
C SER A 254 -0.96 11.90 32.20
N TYR A 255 -2.10 11.75 31.54
CA TYR A 255 -2.43 12.40 30.29
C TYR A 255 -3.73 13.18 30.45
N ALA A 256 -3.81 14.35 29.82
CA ALA A 256 -5.05 15.12 29.69
C ALA A 256 -5.53 15.06 28.24
N TYR A 257 -6.85 14.97 28.05
CA TYR A 257 -7.41 15.00 26.71
C TYR A 257 -7.33 16.41 26.13
N ASP A 258 -6.65 16.52 24.97
CA ASP A 258 -6.62 17.73 24.17
C ASP A 258 -7.59 17.59 22.98
N LYS A 259 -8.67 18.36 23.01
CA LYS A 259 -9.69 18.38 21.97
C LYS A 259 -9.14 18.91 20.65
N SER A 260 -8.16 19.81 20.67
CA SER A 260 -7.61 20.42 19.46
C SER A 260 -6.83 19.43 18.60
N SER A 261 -6.10 18.53 19.23
CA SER A 261 -5.33 17.47 18.58
C SER A 261 -6.06 16.11 18.57
N ASN A 262 -7.22 16.02 19.22
CA ASN A 262 -7.95 14.76 19.45
C ASN A 262 -7.04 13.66 20.03
N SER A 263 -6.26 14.02 21.04
CA SER A 263 -5.29 13.12 21.65
C SER A 263 -5.18 13.32 23.16
N TYR A 264 -4.53 12.38 23.83
CA TYR A 264 -4.12 12.52 25.22
C TYR A 264 -2.65 12.96 25.27
N VAL A 265 -2.39 14.09 25.90
CA VAL A 265 -1.09 14.76 25.99
C VAL A 265 -0.66 14.95 27.44
#